data_ff325e8d5460420351c5c0c9a4273661
#
_entry.id   ff325e8d5460420351c5c0c9a4273661
#
_cell.length_a   1.000
_cell.length_b   1.000
_cell.length_c   1.000
_cell.angle_alpha   90.00
_cell.angle_beta   90.00
_cell.angle_gamma   90.00
#
_symmetry.space_group_name_H-M   'P 1'
#
loop_
_entity.id
_entity.type
_entity.pdbx_description
1 polymer ?
#
loop_
_entity_poly.entity_id
_entity_poly.type
_entity_poly.pdbx_seq_one_letter_code
_entity_poly.pdbx_strand_id
1 'polypeptide(L)'
;QKCYDAAAELAEEGCNIIFADSFGHEPFIIEAAKEFPNVQFCHSTGTLAHTEKLANYHNAFASIYEGRYLAGIAAGLKLNEMIANGDFTADEAKMGYVGAFTYAEVMSGYTSFFLGARSVCPTVTMDVTFTGSWYDETAEKEAANTLIKKGCKLISQHADSMGAPTACETAGVPNVSYNGSTESACPNTFIVSSRIDWTPYYEYAIKAVMNGETIDTDWTGTLKTGSVVLTDVNKKAAAAGTAEAIAEAKAKLEDGSLNVFDTATFTVEGKKLDSYMADVDTDKDYTKDTEVVENGVFYESKFRSAPYFDVMIDGINLLDTNFGS
;
A
#
# COMPACT_ATOMS: atom_id res chain seq x y z
N GLN A 1 -11.37 11.63 19.77
CA GLN A 1 -11.60 11.54 21.23
C GLN A 1 -11.64 10.07 21.71
N LYS A 2 -12.46 9.17 21.17
CA LYS A 2 -12.52 7.76 21.61
C LYS A 2 -11.19 7.02 21.56
N CYS A 3 -10.31 7.36 20.61
CA CYS A 3 -8.98 6.77 20.50
C CYS A 3 -8.10 7.21 21.69
N TYR A 4 -8.11 8.49 22.05
CA TYR A 4 -7.43 9.00 23.22
C TYR A 4 -7.96 8.34 24.50
N ASP A 5 -9.30 8.32 24.67
CA ASP A 5 -9.93 7.75 25.87
C ASP A 5 -9.51 6.29 26.07
N ALA A 6 -9.50 5.48 25.00
CA ALA A 6 -9.05 4.09 25.07
C ALA A 6 -7.54 3.95 25.39
N ALA A 7 -6.71 4.82 24.83
CA ALA A 7 -5.27 4.81 25.09
C ALA A 7 -4.97 5.22 26.54
N ALA A 8 -5.67 6.24 27.08
CA ALA A 8 -5.56 6.68 28.44
C ALA A 8 -6.02 5.59 29.44
N GLU A 9 -7.15 4.93 29.17
CA GLU A 9 -7.66 3.83 29.99
C GLU A 9 -6.63 2.68 30.08
N LEU A 10 -6.05 2.26 28.96
CA LEU A 10 -5.01 1.22 28.94
C LEU A 10 -3.75 1.64 29.72
N ALA A 11 -3.35 2.91 29.63
CA ALA A 11 -2.21 3.43 30.38
C ALA A 11 -2.48 3.44 31.89
N GLU A 12 -3.69 3.86 32.30
CA GLU A 12 -4.13 3.84 33.72
C GLU A 12 -4.26 2.42 34.27
N GLU A 13 -4.64 1.45 33.43
CA GLU A 13 -4.67 0.01 33.81
C GLU A 13 -3.27 -0.60 33.94
N GLY A 14 -2.21 0.14 33.61
CA GLY A 14 -0.82 -0.26 33.81
C GLY A 14 -0.16 -0.92 32.60
N CYS A 15 -0.70 -0.74 31.39
CA CYS A 15 -0.02 -1.15 30.17
C CYS A 15 1.29 -0.37 29.99
N ASN A 16 2.38 -1.06 29.67
CA ASN A 16 3.69 -0.44 29.44
C ASN A 16 3.92 -0.08 27.98
N ILE A 17 3.15 -0.68 27.07
CA ILE A 17 3.17 -0.43 25.62
C ILE A 17 1.75 -0.48 25.08
N ILE A 18 1.42 0.46 24.22
CA ILE A 18 0.11 0.58 23.59
C ILE A 18 0.32 0.71 22.08
N PHE A 19 -0.37 -0.14 21.32
CA PHE A 19 -0.37 -0.10 19.86
C PHE A 19 -1.67 0.53 19.34
N ALA A 20 -1.53 1.43 18.39
CA ALA A 20 -2.64 2.06 17.68
C ALA A 20 -2.35 2.11 16.19
N ASP A 21 -3.38 2.34 15.40
CA ASP A 21 -3.28 2.44 13.94
C ASP A 21 -4.19 3.52 13.37
N SER A 22 -4.05 3.74 12.07
CA SER A 22 -4.82 4.67 11.24
C SER A 22 -4.45 6.14 11.37
N PHE A 23 -4.28 6.83 10.24
CA PHE A 23 -3.89 8.24 10.15
C PHE A 23 -4.75 9.16 11.02
N GLY A 24 -6.07 8.97 11.03
CA GLY A 24 -6.98 9.79 11.80
C GLY A 24 -6.85 9.68 13.31
N HIS A 25 -6.15 8.68 13.82
CA HIS A 25 -5.93 8.46 15.26
C HIS A 25 -4.63 9.09 15.77
N GLU A 26 -3.68 9.38 14.90
CA GLU A 26 -2.34 9.85 15.28
C GLU A 26 -2.32 11.02 16.26
N PRO A 27 -3.08 12.14 16.04
CA PRO A 27 -3.07 13.27 16.97
C PRO A 27 -3.49 12.91 18.38
N PHE A 28 -4.44 11.98 18.52
CA PHE A 28 -4.95 11.53 19.83
C PHE A 28 -3.97 10.60 20.57
N ILE A 29 -3.19 9.82 19.83
CA ILE A 29 -2.14 8.98 20.41
C ILE A 29 -0.95 9.84 20.84
N ILE A 30 -0.60 10.87 20.08
CA ILE A 30 0.42 11.87 20.47
C ILE A 30 0.01 12.59 21.77
N GLU A 31 -1.27 12.97 21.91
CA GLU A 31 -1.81 13.57 23.13
C GLU A 31 -1.65 12.62 24.33
N ALA A 32 -2.05 11.36 24.18
CA ALA A 32 -1.86 10.34 25.20
C ALA A 32 -0.36 10.13 25.56
N ALA A 33 0.53 10.08 24.58
CA ALA A 33 1.96 9.95 24.81
C ALA A 33 2.56 11.11 25.63
N LYS A 34 2.06 12.34 25.42
CA LYS A 34 2.46 13.53 26.21
C LYS A 34 1.99 13.44 27.66
N GLU A 35 0.82 12.87 27.91
CA GLU A 35 0.25 12.73 29.26
C GLU A 35 0.84 11.55 30.05
N PHE A 36 1.17 10.44 29.34
CA PHE A 36 1.69 9.22 29.97
C PHE A 36 3.16 8.94 29.57
N PRO A 37 4.15 9.74 30.03
CA PRO A 37 5.52 9.69 29.53
C PRO A 37 6.27 8.38 29.86
N ASN A 38 5.74 7.55 30.74
CA ASN A 38 6.32 6.24 31.12
C ASN A 38 5.76 5.07 30.31
N VAL A 39 4.78 5.30 29.44
CA VAL A 39 4.15 4.31 28.58
C VAL A 39 4.64 4.52 27.15
N GLN A 40 4.99 3.44 26.45
CA GLN A 40 5.39 3.50 25.04
C GLN A 40 4.14 3.44 24.14
N PHE A 41 4.05 4.35 23.20
CA PHE A 41 2.96 4.42 22.21
C PHE A 41 3.52 4.16 20.83
N CYS A 42 3.07 3.07 20.20
CA CYS A 42 3.47 2.65 18.87
C CYS A 42 2.28 2.84 17.93
N HIS A 43 2.42 3.73 16.94
CA HIS A 43 1.35 4.09 16.03
C HIS A 43 1.69 3.68 14.60
N SER A 44 0.89 2.77 14.04
CA SER A 44 1.02 2.35 12.65
C SER A 44 0.36 3.35 11.70
N THR A 45 1.02 3.61 10.58
CA THR A 45 0.63 4.59 9.55
C THR A 45 0.80 6.05 9.95
N GLY A 46 1.34 6.36 11.12
CA GLY A 46 1.62 7.73 11.56
C GLY A 46 2.80 8.34 10.83
N THR A 47 2.88 9.67 10.82
CA THR A 47 3.90 10.45 10.12
C THR A 47 4.71 11.37 11.04
N LEU A 48 4.27 11.60 12.28
CA LEU A 48 4.72 12.72 13.12
C LEU A 48 5.76 12.35 14.19
N ALA A 49 6.25 11.11 14.27
CA ALA A 49 7.22 10.74 15.30
C ALA A 49 8.53 11.55 15.22
N HIS A 50 9.04 11.78 14.00
CA HIS A 50 10.22 12.62 13.78
C HIS A 50 9.97 14.10 14.06
N THR A 51 8.74 14.58 13.86
CA THR A 51 8.32 15.97 14.10
C THR A 51 8.13 16.25 15.59
N GLU A 52 7.41 15.39 16.30
CA GLU A 52 7.07 15.56 17.72
C GLU A 52 8.26 15.25 18.65
N LYS A 53 9.15 14.34 18.25
CA LYS A 53 10.38 13.99 18.99
C LYS A 53 10.14 13.57 20.45
N LEU A 54 9.01 12.90 20.72
CA LEU A 54 8.71 12.34 22.02
C LEU A 54 9.49 11.03 22.21
N ALA A 55 10.07 10.82 23.38
CA ALA A 55 10.86 9.63 23.67
C ALA A 55 10.03 8.33 23.77
N ASN A 56 8.72 8.46 23.88
CA ASN A 56 7.76 7.38 24.08
C ASN A 56 6.69 7.30 22.97
N TYR A 57 6.91 7.96 21.85
CA TYR A 57 6.02 7.89 20.68
C TYR A 57 6.79 7.45 19.45
N HIS A 58 6.29 6.43 18.79
CA HIS A 58 6.97 5.74 17.69
C HIS A 58 6.00 5.49 16.53
N ASN A 59 6.45 5.74 15.30
CA ASN A 59 5.72 5.33 14.12
C ASN A 59 6.24 3.99 13.57
N ALA A 60 5.41 3.30 12.84
CA ALA A 60 5.77 2.11 12.09
C ALA A 60 4.91 1.98 10.85
N PHE A 61 5.51 1.53 9.77
CA PHE A 61 4.81 1.09 8.56
C PHE A 61 5.64 0.03 7.83
N ALA A 62 5.10 -0.52 6.75
CA ALA A 62 5.86 -1.40 5.88
C ALA A 62 5.93 -0.84 4.46
N SER A 63 7.00 -1.13 3.74
CA SER A 63 7.18 -0.83 2.33
C SER A 63 6.24 -1.69 1.47
N ILE A 64 4.93 -1.53 1.69
CA ILE A 64 3.89 -2.36 1.06
C ILE A 64 3.88 -2.23 -0.46
N TYR A 65 4.45 -1.14 -1.01
CA TYR A 65 4.66 -0.96 -2.44
C TYR A 65 5.47 -2.11 -3.07
N GLU A 66 6.38 -2.75 -2.34
CA GLU A 66 7.10 -3.95 -2.81
C GLU A 66 6.12 -5.10 -3.09
N GLY A 67 5.22 -5.37 -2.14
CA GLY A 67 4.17 -6.39 -2.28
C GLY A 67 3.14 -6.02 -3.35
N ARG A 68 2.79 -4.74 -3.47
CA ARG A 68 1.89 -4.25 -4.53
C ARG A 68 2.51 -4.42 -5.92
N TYR A 69 3.79 -4.17 -6.08
CA TYR A 69 4.51 -4.42 -7.32
C TYR A 69 4.45 -5.90 -7.71
N LEU A 70 4.75 -6.81 -6.77
CA LEU A 70 4.66 -8.26 -7.01
C LEU A 70 3.24 -8.71 -7.37
N ALA A 71 2.22 -8.17 -6.70
CA ALA A 71 0.82 -8.41 -7.02
C ALA A 71 0.45 -7.84 -8.41
N GLY A 72 1.06 -6.72 -8.80
CA GLY A 72 0.96 -6.15 -10.14
C GLY A 72 1.49 -7.08 -11.24
N ILE A 73 2.62 -7.76 -11.00
CA ILE A 73 3.13 -8.78 -11.94
C ILE A 73 2.09 -9.87 -12.18
N ALA A 74 1.43 -10.35 -11.11
CA ALA A 74 0.35 -11.33 -11.26
C ALA A 74 -0.81 -10.81 -12.14
N ALA A 75 -1.19 -9.55 -11.95
CA ALA A 75 -2.20 -8.88 -12.76
C ALA A 75 -1.78 -8.79 -14.24
N GLY A 76 -0.56 -8.35 -14.52
CA GLY A 76 -0.06 -8.21 -15.87
C GLY A 76 0.06 -9.55 -16.61
N LEU A 77 0.48 -10.62 -15.92
CA LEU A 77 0.51 -11.97 -16.49
C LEU A 77 -0.91 -12.47 -16.81
N LYS A 78 -1.89 -12.18 -15.95
CA LYS A 78 -3.29 -12.53 -16.21
C LYS A 78 -3.84 -11.79 -17.43
N LEU A 79 -3.53 -10.51 -17.58
CA LEU A 79 -3.92 -9.75 -18.76
C LEU A 79 -3.28 -10.35 -20.03
N ASN A 80 -2.00 -10.73 -20.00
CA ASN A 80 -1.33 -11.38 -21.12
C ASN A 80 -1.96 -12.73 -21.49
N GLU A 81 -2.35 -13.54 -20.50
CA GLU A 81 -3.09 -14.78 -20.74
C GLU A 81 -4.41 -14.51 -21.45
N MET A 82 -5.19 -13.52 -21.01
CA MET A 82 -6.46 -13.15 -21.61
C MET A 82 -6.29 -12.62 -23.05
N ILE A 83 -5.24 -11.82 -23.30
CA ILE A 83 -4.88 -11.36 -24.66
C ILE A 83 -4.53 -12.57 -25.55
N ALA A 84 -3.73 -13.51 -25.04
CA ALA A 84 -3.34 -14.70 -25.81
C ALA A 84 -4.55 -15.62 -26.12
N ASN A 85 -5.54 -15.66 -25.23
CA ASN A 85 -6.80 -16.38 -25.44
C ASN A 85 -7.75 -15.66 -26.43
N GLY A 86 -7.47 -14.41 -26.78
CA GLY A 86 -8.32 -13.62 -27.67
C GLY A 86 -9.53 -12.97 -27.00
N ASP A 87 -9.50 -12.84 -25.67
CA ASP A 87 -10.60 -12.20 -24.92
C ASP A 87 -10.68 -10.69 -25.22
N PHE A 88 -9.54 -10.05 -25.50
CA PHE A 88 -9.40 -8.67 -25.94
C PHE A 88 -8.01 -8.44 -26.57
N THR A 89 -7.81 -7.31 -27.21
CA THR A 89 -6.53 -6.96 -27.87
C THR A 89 -5.58 -6.24 -26.90
N ALA A 90 -4.27 -6.24 -27.19
CA ALA A 90 -3.27 -5.67 -26.31
C ALA A 90 -3.48 -4.17 -25.99
N ASP A 91 -4.04 -3.41 -26.92
CA ASP A 91 -4.39 -1.99 -26.76
C ASP A 91 -5.65 -1.77 -25.89
N GLU A 92 -6.43 -2.83 -25.63
CA GLU A 92 -7.55 -2.81 -24.71
C GLU A 92 -7.18 -3.24 -23.28
N ALA A 93 -5.91 -3.55 -23.01
CA ALA A 93 -5.43 -3.95 -21.70
C ALA A 93 -5.56 -2.79 -20.70
N LYS A 94 -6.65 -2.79 -19.95
CA LYS A 94 -6.95 -1.77 -18.94
C LYS A 94 -7.33 -2.40 -17.62
N MET A 95 -6.65 -1.97 -16.53
CA MET A 95 -7.00 -2.33 -15.17
C MET A 95 -7.89 -1.25 -14.54
N GLY A 96 -8.66 -1.63 -13.54
CA GLY A 96 -9.36 -0.72 -12.65
C GLY A 96 -8.82 -0.82 -11.22
N TYR A 97 -8.82 0.30 -10.51
CA TYR A 97 -8.38 0.34 -9.12
C TYR A 97 -9.38 1.11 -8.27
N VAL A 98 -9.83 0.50 -7.18
CA VAL A 98 -10.73 1.11 -6.20
C VAL A 98 -9.90 1.54 -5.00
N GLY A 99 -9.69 2.84 -4.85
CA GLY A 99 -8.99 3.43 -3.70
C GLY A 99 -9.95 3.94 -2.63
N ALA A 100 -9.46 4.09 -1.40
CA ALA A 100 -10.19 4.74 -0.32
C ALA A 100 -10.10 6.26 -0.41
N PHE A 101 -8.89 6.79 -0.33
CA PHE A 101 -8.57 8.21 -0.34
C PHE A 101 -7.41 8.53 -1.28
N THR A 102 -7.18 9.81 -1.55
CA THR A 102 -6.05 10.30 -2.36
C THR A 102 -4.75 10.49 -1.54
N TYR A 103 -4.58 9.74 -0.46
CA TYR A 103 -3.36 9.79 0.35
C TYR A 103 -2.17 9.13 -0.36
N ALA A 104 -0.95 9.55 0.00
CA ALA A 104 0.29 9.02 -0.57
C ALA A 104 0.40 7.48 -0.44
N GLU A 105 -0.10 6.90 0.66
CA GLU A 105 -0.17 5.44 0.84
C GLU A 105 -0.95 4.76 -0.28
N VAL A 106 -2.12 5.28 -0.63
CA VAL A 106 -2.98 4.73 -1.69
C VAL A 106 -2.34 4.99 -3.06
N MET A 107 -1.76 6.18 -3.27
CA MET A 107 -1.07 6.55 -4.50
C MET A 107 0.18 5.69 -4.75
N SER A 108 1.02 5.51 -3.75
CA SER A 108 2.14 4.57 -3.78
C SER A 108 1.66 3.15 -4.11
N GLY A 109 0.57 2.72 -3.46
CA GLY A 109 -0.02 1.40 -3.64
C GLY A 109 -0.50 1.14 -5.07
N TYR A 110 -1.32 1.99 -5.66
CA TYR A 110 -1.80 1.76 -7.02
C TYR A 110 -0.70 1.99 -8.07
N THR A 111 0.23 2.92 -7.82
CA THR A 111 1.33 3.17 -8.76
C THR A 111 2.30 1.99 -8.81
N SER A 112 2.71 1.44 -7.67
CA SER A 112 3.57 0.25 -7.62
C SER A 112 2.90 -0.98 -8.24
N PHE A 113 1.60 -1.17 -8.00
CA PHE A 113 0.80 -2.21 -8.63
C PHE A 113 0.79 -2.06 -10.16
N PHE A 114 0.56 -0.85 -10.66
CA PHE A 114 0.59 -0.55 -12.09
C PHE A 114 1.97 -0.80 -12.70
N LEU A 115 3.05 -0.37 -12.04
CA LEU A 115 4.42 -0.59 -12.50
C LEU A 115 4.75 -2.08 -12.59
N GLY A 116 4.32 -2.88 -11.61
CA GLY A 116 4.44 -4.33 -11.64
C GLY A 116 3.71 -4.96 -12.83
N ALA A 117 2.47 -4.55 -13.07
CA ALA A 117 1.69 -5.05 -14.22
C ALA A 117 2.33 -4.65 -15.56
N ARG A 118 2.77 -3.39 -15.67
CA ARG A 118 3.39 -2.86 -16.89
C ARG A 118 4.75 -3.51 -17.20
N SER A 119 5.48 -3.96 -16.18
CA SER A 119 6.76 -4.66 -16.38
C SER A 119 6.63 -5.94 -17.21
N VAL A 120 5.46 -6.58 -17.20
CA VAL A 120 5.16 -7.79 -17.98
C VAL A 120 4.09 -7.62 -19.05
N CYS A 121 3.21 -6.62 -18.93
CA CYS A 121 2.19 -6.23 -19.91
C CYS A 121 2.38 -4.75 -20.31
N PRO A 122 3.28 -4.42 -21.25
CA PRO A 122 3.71 -3.04 -21.49
C PRO A 122 2.62 -2.09 -22.00
N THR A 123 1.54 -2.61 -22.58
CA THR A 123 0.42 -1.81 -23.10
C THR A 123 -0.64 -1.47 -22.07
N VAL A 124 -0.51 -2.00 -20.84
CA VAL A 124 -1.52 -1.81 -19.80
C VAL A 124 -1.69 -0.34 -19.42
N THR A 125 -2.94 0.06 -19.24
CA THR A 125 -3.36 1.32 -18.63
C THR A 125 -4.20 1.05 -17.39
N MET A 126 -4.44 2.07 -16.56
CA MET A 126 -5.23 1.90 -15.34
C MET A 126 -6.12 3.10 -15.07
N ASP A 127 -7.42 2.83 -14.84
CA ASP A 127 -8.37 3.81 -14.31
C ASP A 127 -8.47 3.65 -12.79
N VAL A 128 -8.39 4.74 -12.04
CA VAL A 128 -8.50 4.77 -10.57
C VAL A 128 -9.71 5.60 -10.17
N THR A 129 -10.50 5.11 -9.23
CA THR A 129 -11.59 5.85 -8.59
C THR A 129 -11.55 5.66 -7.07
N PHE A 130 -12.11 6.60 -6.31
CA PHE A 130 -12.04 6.59 -4.86
C PHE A 130 -13.44 6.53 -4.24
N THR A 131 -13.55 5.92 -3.06
CA THR A 131 -14.82 5.80 -2.31
C THR A 131 -14.97 6.86 -1.23
N GLY A 132 -13.89 7.49 -0.78
CA GLY A 132 -13.88 8.39 0.36
C GLY A 132 -14.03 7.69 1.71
N SER A 133 -13.81 6.36 1.75
CA SER A 133 -13.87 5.54 2.96
C SER A 133 -12.88 4.38 2.88
N TRP A 134 -12.28 3.99 4.01
CA TRP A 134 -11.48 2.77 4.10
C TRP A 134 -12.35 1.52 4.03
N TYR A 135 -13.58 1.58 4.51
CA TYR A 135 -14.51 0.46 4.52
C TYR A 135 -15.93 0.93 4.20
N ASP A 136 -16.37 0.72 2.97
CA ASP A 136 -17.75 0.89 2.53
C ASP A 136 -18.06 -0.13 1.42
N GLU A 137 -18.63 -1.26 1.83
CA GLU A 137 -18.90 -2.37 0.92
C GLU A 137 -19.78 -1.98 -0.28
N THR A 138 -20.75 -1.09 -0.05
CA THR A 138 -21.64 -0.62 -1.12
C THR A 138 -20.92 0.26 -2.12
N ALA A 139 -20.19 1.28 -1.62
CA ALA A 139 -19.43 2.20 -2.48
C ALA A 139 -18.32 1.46 -3.24
N GLU A 140 -17.60 0.56 -2.59
CA GLU A 140 -16.53 -0.24 -3.23
C GLU A 140 -17.11 -1.16 -4.32
N LYS A 141 -18.24 -1.79 -4.09
CA LYS A 141 -18.95 -2.62 -5.07
C LYS A 141 -19.42 -1.80 -6.27
N GLU A 142 -19.99 -0.62 -6.04
CA GLU A 142 -20.44 0.27 -7.11
C GLU A 142 -19.25 0.82 -7.93
N ALA A 143 -18.17 1.17 -7.27
CA ALA A 143 -16.92 1.61 -7.92
C ALA A 143 -16.34 0.50 -8.82
N ALA A 144 -16.21 -0.73 -8.32
CA ALA A 144 -15.74 -1.87 -9.11
C ALA A 144 -16.64 -2.15 -10.32
N ASN A 145 -17.96 -2.17 -10.14
CA ASN A 145 -18.92 -2.35 -11.23
C ASN A 145 -18.81 -1.23 -12.28
N THR A 146 -18.57 0.01 -11.85
CA THR A 146 -18.37 1.13 -12.76
C THR A 146 -17.11 0.98 -13.60
N LEU A 147 -15.99 0.58 -12.99
CA LEU A 147 -14.73 0.30 -13.68
C LEU A 147 -14.89 -0.85 -14.69
N ILE A 148 -15.57 -1.94 -14.32
CA ILE A 148 -15.88 -3.06 -15.21
C ILE A 148 -16.70 -2.58 -16.42
N LYS A 149 -17.74 -1.79 -16.20
CA LYS A 149 -18.56 -1.20 -17.29
C LYS A 149 -17.75 -0.26 -18.20
N LYS A 150 -16.72 0.38 -17.69
CA LYS A 150 -15.76 1.22 -18.46
C LYS A 150 -14.72 0.39 -19.22
N GLY A 151 -14.82 -0.93 -19.18
CA GLY A 151 -13.98 -1.86 -19.94
C GLY A 151 -12.70 -2.30 -19.23
N CYS A 152 -12.57 -2.07 -17.93
CA CYS A 152 -11.47 -2.62 -17.16
C CYS A 152 -11.56 -4.15 -17.13
N LYS A 153 -10.45 -4.81 -17.45
CA LYS A 153 -10.35 -6.27 -17.63
C LYS A 153 -9.92 -7.01 -16.37
N LEU A 154 -9.43 -6.28 -15.39
CA LEU A 154 -8.98 -6.75 -14.08
C LEU A 154 -9.16 -5.61 -13.08
N ILE A 155 -9.59 -5.93 -11.87
CA ILE A 155 -9.78 -4.94 -10.79
C ILE A 155 -8.83 -5.25 -9.64
N SER A 156 -8.26 -4.19 -9.04
CA SER A 156 -7.61 -4.24 -7.73
C SER A 156 -8.20 -3.15 -6.83
N GLN A 157 -7.87 -3.19 -5.56
CA GLN A 157 -8.37 -2.22 -4.58
C GLN A 157 -7.32 -1.89 -3.52
N HIS A 158 -7.50 -0.72 -2.90
CA HIS A 158 -6.86 -0.27 -1.68
C HIS A 158 -7.97 0.28 -0.77
N ALA A 159 -8.93 -0.58 -0.49
CA ALA A 159 -10.09 -0.41 0.37
C ALA A 159 -10.36 -1.78 1.02
N ASP A 160 -11.01 -1.83 2.16
CA ASP A 160 -10.91 -2.93 3.11
C ASP A 160 -12.11 -3.86 3.13
N SER A 161 -13.19 -3.57 2.36
CA SER A 161 -14.38 -4.42 2.35
C SER A 161 -14.34 -5.51 1.28
N MET A 162 -15.34 -6.38 1.33
CA MET A 162 -15.57 -7.40 0.29
C MET A 162 -16.32 -6.88 -0.95
N GLY A 163 -16.61 -5.58 -1.03
CA GLY A 163 -17.42 -4.99 -2.10
C GLY A 163 -16.80 -5.18 -3.48
N ALA A 164 -15.56 -4.75 -3.68
CA ALA A 164 -14.87 -4.90 -4.96
C ALA A 164 -14.59 -6.38 -5.34
N PRO A 165 -14.06 -7.24 -4.44
CA PRO A 165 -13.87 -8.66 -4.74
C PRO A 165 -15.15 -9.38 -5.15
N THR A 166 -16.26 -9.18 -4.44
CA THR A 166 -17.54 -9.85 -4.75
C THR A 166 -18.19 -9.32 -6.04
N ALA A 167 -18.00 -8.03 -6.37
CA ALA A 167 -18.40 -7.51 -7.68
C ALA A 167 -17.64 -8.22 -8.81
N CYS A 168 -16.33 -8.41 -8.65
CA CYS A 168 -15.48 -9.13 -9.60
C CYS A 168 -15.91 -10.60 -9.75
N GLU A 169 -16.15 -11.31 -8.63
CA GLU A 169 -16.61 -12.71 -8.68
C GLU A 169 -17.96 -12.83 -9.40
N THR A 170 -18.88 -11.90 -9.14
CA THR A 170 -20.20 -11.88 -9.82
C THR A 170 -20.07 -11.61 -11.33
N ALA A 171 -19.13 -10.76 -11.73
CA ALA A 171 -18.93 -10.39 -13.12
C ALA A 171 -17.97 -11.33 -13.88
N GLY A 172 -17.28 -12.25 -13.20
CA GLY A 172 -16.26 -13.10 -13.77
C GLY A 172 -14.99 -12.34 -14.19
N VAL A 173 -14.70 -11.22 -13.54
CA VAL A 173 -13.54 -10.37 -13.82
C VAL A 173 -12.43 -10.69 -12.79
N PRO A 174 -11.18 -10.94 -13.21
CA PRO A 174 -10.07 -11.19 -12.31
C PRO A 174 -9.89 -10.08 -11.26
N ASN A 175 -9.55 -10.48 -10.02
CA ASN A 175 -9.29 -9.56 -8.92
C ASN A 175 -7.95 -9.84 -8.24
N VAL A 176 -7.18 -8.79 -7.99
CA VAL A 176 -6.03 -8.80 -7.10
C VAL A 176 -6.39 -8.00 -5.87
N SER A 177 -6.48 -8.67 -4.73
CA SER A 177 -6.98 -8.07 -3.49
C SER A 177 -5.86 -7.36 -2.70
N TYR A 178 -6.22 -6.79 -1.57
CA TYR A 178 -5.35 -6.12 -0.61
C TYR A 178 -5.66 -6.59 0.82
N ASN A 179 -4.64 -6.62 1.67
CA ASN A 179 -4.63 -7.05 3.07
C ASN A 179 -4.90 -8.54 3.31
N GLY A 180 -5.94 -9.12 2.80
CA GLY A 180 -6.30 -10.51 3.08
C GLY A 180 -6.62 -11.32 1.82
N SER A 181 -6.62 -12.65 1.95
CA SER A 181 -7.13 -13.53 0.89
C SER A 181 -8.65 -13.45 0.86
N THR A 182 -9.19 -13.20 -0.33
CA THR A 182 -10.64 -13.27 -0.59
C THR A 182 -11.04 -14.55 -1.31
N GLU A 183 -10.13 -15.53 -1.43
CA GLU A 183 -10.31 -16.77 -2.19
C GLU A 183 -11.51 -17.58 -1.73
N SER A 184 -11.77 -17.63 -0.42
CA SER A 184 -12.90 -18.40 0.13
C SER A 184 -14.26 -17.91 -0.36
N ALA A 185 -14.41 -16.60 -0.61
CA ALA A 185 -15.64 -15.99 -1.12
C ALA A 185 -15.60 -15.77 -2.65
N CYS A 186 -14.40 -15.63 -3.22
CA CYS A 186 -14.18 -15.29 -4.63
C CYS A 186 -13.21 -16.29 -5.31
N PRO A 187 -13.53 -17.61 -5.29
CA PRO A 187 -12.59 -18.64 -5.71
C PRO A 187 -12.29 -18.66 -7.21
N ASN A 188 -13.10 -18.01 -8.03
CA ASN A 188 -12.94 -18.01 -9.49
C ASN A 188 -12.17 -16.79 -10.02
N THR A 189 -12.10 -15.72 -9.25
CA THR A 189 -11.56 -14.42 -9.70
C THR A 189 -10.39 -13.93 -8.88
N PHE A 190 -10.32 -14.26 -7.59
CA PHE A 190 -9.19 -13.90 -6.72
C PHE A 190 -7.90 -14.53 -7.24
N ILE A 191 -6.85 -13.72 -7.44
CA ILE A 191 -5.53 -14.17 -7.90
C ILE A 191 -4.55 -14.26 -6.74
N VAL A 192 -4.31 -13.15 -6.06
CA VAL A 192 -3.35 -12.99 -4.95
C VAL A 192 -3.67 -11.71 -4.19
N SER A 193 -3.19 -11.59 -2.97
CA SER A 193 -3.21 -10.34 -2.20
C SER A 193 -1.85 -10.05 -1.60
N SER A 194 -1.44 -8.77 -1.61
CA SER A 194 -0.36 -8.29 -0.76
C SER A 194 -0.91 -7.85 0.59
N ARG A 195 -0.17 -8.08 1.66
CA ARG A 195 -0.53 -7.68 3.02
C ARG A 195 0.69 -7.31 3.85
N ILE A 196 0.47 -6.56 4.91
CA ILE A 196 1.48 -6.34 5.95
C ILE A 196 1.32 -7.43 7.00
N ASP A 197 2.44 -8.05 7.38
CA ASP A 197 2.54 -8.87 8.58
C ASP A 197 3.17 -8.02 9.68
N TRP A 198 2.38 -7.69 10.69
CA TRP A 198 2.81 -6.84 11.79
C TRP A 198 3.60 -7.60 12.87
N THR A 199 3.67 -8.93 12.79
CA THR A 199 4.38 -9.77 13.76
C THR A 199 5.82 -9.32 14.00
N PRO A 200 6.64 -9.04 12.97
CA PRO A 200 8.03 -8.60 13.18
C PRO A 200 8.13 -7.29 13.99
N TYR A 201 7.22 -6.34 13.76
CA TYR A 201 7.21 -5.10 14.51
C TYR A 201 6.75 -5.29 15.95
N TYR A 202 5.67 -6.03 16.17
CA TYR A 202 5.19 -6.31 17.52
C TYR A 202 6.25 -7.04 18.36
N GLU A 203 6.91 -8.05 17.77
CA GLU A 203 7.99 -8.76 18.46
C GLU A 203 9.16 -7.84 18.80
N TYR A 204 9.56 -6.97 17.89
CA TYR A 204 10.63 -6.00 18.10
C TYR A 204 10.28 -5.03 19.23
N ALA A 205 9.15 -4.36 19.14
CA ALA A 205 8.75 -3.32 20.10
C ALA A 205 8.51 -3.89 21.52
N ILE A 206 7.82 -5.04 21.61
CA ILE A 206 7.57 -5.71 22.89
C ILE A 206 8.90 -6.17 23.54
N LYS A 207 9.81 -6.78 22.77
CA LYS A 207 11.12 -7.20 23.27
C LYS A 207 11.94 -6.01 23.75
N ALA A 208 11.93 -4.88 23.03
CA ALA A 208 12.61 -3.67 23.47
C ALA A 208 12.10 -3.20 24.83
N VAL A 209 10.79 -3.10 25.01
CA VAL A 209 10.20 -2.72 26.31
C VAL A 209 10.56 -3.71 27.42
N MET A 210 10.47 -5.02 27.17
CA MET A 210 10.82 -6.05 28.16
C MET A 210 12.28 -6.00 28.59
N ASN A 211 13.18 -5.60 27.69
CA ASN A 211 14.62 -5.51 27.94
C ASN A 211 15.04 -4.12 28.48
N GLY A 212 14.14 -3.15 28.54
CA GLY A 212 14.47 -1.75 28.86
C GLY A 212 15.28 -1.06 27.76
N GLU A 213 15.13 -1.50 26.52
CA GLU A 213 15.77 -0.92 25.34
C GLU A 213 14.85 0.16 24.72
N THR A 214 15.45 1.08 23.99
CA THR A 214 14.70 2.12 23.25
C THR A 214 14.11 1.54 21.96
N ILE A 215 12.83 1.86 21.71
CA ILE A 215 12.19 1.60 20.41
C ILE A 215 12.65 2.69 19.43
N ASP A 216 12.90 2.32 18.16
CA ASP A 216 13.20 3.28 17.12
C ASP A 216 12.08 4.32 16.96
N THR A 217 12.45 5.55 16.65
CA THR A 217 11.47 6.64 16.44
C THR A 217 10.48 6.27 15.33
N ASP A 218 10.97 5.63 14.28
CA ASP A 218 10.17 5.20 13.13
C ASP A 218 10.74 3.91 12.55
N TRP A 219 9.92 2.88 12.40
CA TRP A 219 10.33 1.56 11.96
C TRP A 219 9.70 1.21 10.62
N THR A 220 10.53 0.77 9.66
CA THR A 220 10.06 0.36 8.33
C THR A 220 10.25 -1.15 8.12
N GLY A 221 9.11 -1.85 7.95
CA GLY A 221 9.11 -3.25 7.52
C GLY A 221 9.24 -3.40 6.00
N THR A 222 9.81 -4.51 5.54
CA THR A 222 10.05 -4.80 4.12
C THR A 222 9.76 -6.26 3.80
N LEU A 223 9.87 -6.66 2.54
CA LEU A 223 9.92 -8.07 2.15
C LEU A 223 11.00 -8.83 2.93
N LYS A 224 12.18 -8.21 3.07
CA LYS A 224 13.34 -8.81 3.73
C LYS A 224 13.13 -9.01 5.24
N THR A 225 12.39 -8.14 5.91
CA THR A 225 12.05 -8.28 7.33
C THR A 225 10.88 -9.25 7.56
N GLY A 226 10.20 -9.69 6.51
CA GLY A 226 9.00 -10.51 6.60
C GLY A 226 7.72 -9.74 6.88
N SER A 227 7.78 -8.40 6.87
CA SER A 227 6.60 -7.55 7.11
C SER A 227 5.76 -7.34 5.87
N VAL A 228 6.36 -7.38 4.68
CA VAL A 228 5.62 -7.39 3.42
C VAL A 228 5.53 -8.83 2.93
N VAL A 229 4.31 -9.32 2.77
CA VAL A 229 4.05 -10.70 2.35
C VAL A 229 2.94 -10.75 1.30
N LEU A 230 2.90 -11.83 0.53
CA LEU A 230 1.79 -12.15 -0.35
C LEU A 230 1.05 -13.37 0.21
N THR A 231 -0.25 -13.43 -0.02
CA THR A 231 -1.03 -14.66 0.17
C THR A 231 -0.62 -15.71 -0.85
N ASP A 232 -1.06 -16.95 -0.67
CA ASP A 232 -0.91 -17.96 -1.70
C ASP A 232 -1.58 -17.53 -3.01
N VAL A 233 -0.94 -17.87 -4.13
CA VAL A 233 -1.49 -17.62 -5.46
C VAL A 233 -2.60 -18.64 -5.74
N ASN A 234 -3.80 -18.17 -6.00
CA ASN A 234 -4.91 -19.02 -6.41
C ASN A 234 -4.68 -19.55 -7.85
N LYS A 235 -4.20 -20.78 -7.96
CA LYS A 235 -3.86 -21.42 -9.22
C LYS A 235 -5.04 -21.57 -10.19
N LYS A 236 -6.29 -21.46 -9.70
CA LYS A 236 -7.48 -21.56 -10.53
C LYS A 236 -7.71 -20.26 -11.33
N ALA A 237 -7.41 -19.11 -10.74
CA ALA A 237 -7.65 -17.80 -11.34
C ALA A 237 -6.38 -17.18 -11.95
N ALA A 238 -5.21 -17.48 -11.41
CA ALA A 238 -3.94 -16.93 -11.87
C ALA A 238 -3.52 -17.53 -13.22
N ALA A 239 -2.74 -16.77 -13.98
CA ALA A 239 -2.05 -17.26 -15.16
C ALA A 239 -0.95 -18.26 -14.79
N ALA A 240 -0.63 -19.18 -15.70
CA ALA A 240 0.48 -20.11 -15.49
C ALA A 240 1.81 -19.34 -15.32
N GLY A 241 2.69 -19.83 -14.41
CA GLY A 241 3.98 -19.19 -14.13
C GLY A 241 3.93 -17.97 -13.19
N THR A 242 2.74 -17.61 -12.67
CA THR A 242 2.59 -16.43 -11.78
C THR A 242 3.41 -16.56 -10.51
N ALA A 243 3.39 -17.72 -9.84
CA ALA A 243 4.13 -17.92 -8.60
C ALA A 243 5.64 -17.83 -8.80
N GLU A 244 6.15 -18.37 -9.89
CA GLU A 244 7.56 -18.35 -10.28
C GLU A 244 8.02 -16.92 -10.60
N ALA A 245 7.23 -16.15 -11.35
CA ALA A 245 7.54 -14.77 -11.69
C ALA A 245 7.55 -13.85 -10.43
N ILE A 246 6.60 -14.06 -9.52
CA ILE A 246 6.58 -13.38 -8.22
C ILE A 246 7.85 -13.70 -7.43
N ALA A 247 8.23 -14.98 -7.33
CA ALA A 247 9.42 -15.41 -6.58
C ALA A 247 10.71 -14.82 -7.16
N GLU A 248 10.85 -14.77 -8.49
CA GLU A 248 11.99 -14.14 -9.16
C GLU A 248 12.08 -12.65 -8.88
N ALA A 249 10.96 -11.92 -9.04
CA ALA A 249 10.92 -10.49 -8.78
C ALA A 249 11.16 -10.16 -7.30
N LYS A 250 10.60 -10.96 -6.38
CA LYS A 250 10.85 -10.85 -4.94
C LYS A 250 12.34 -10.94 -4.62
N ALA A 251 13.03 -11.94 -5.15
CA ALA A 251 14.47 -12.10 -4.94
C ALA A 251 15.26 -10.87 -5.41
N LYS A 252 14.88 -10.26 -6.54
CA LYS A 252 15.50 -9.04 -7.07
C LYS A 252 15.21 -7.78 -6.23
N LEU A 253 14.03 -7.70 -5.62
CA LEU A 253 13.71 -6.63 -4.67
C LEU A 253 14.54 -6.79 -3.37
N GLU A 254 14.65 -8.02 -2.86
CA GLU A 254 15.39 -8.31 -1.64
C GLU A 254 16.92 -8.12 -1.78
N ASP A 255 17.49 -8.35 -2.95
CA ASP A 255 18.92 -8.13 -3.24
C ASP A 255 19.23 -6.72 -3.75
N GLY A 256 18.19 -5.90 -4.01
CA GLY A 256 18.32 -4.51 -4.46
C GLY A 256 18.64 -4.33 -5.95
N SER A 257 18.60 -5.40 -6.74
CA SER A 257 18.82 -5.33 -8.20
C SER A 257 17.58 -4.82 -8.96
N LEU A 258 16.42 -4.78 -8.30
CA LEU A 258 15.17 -4.21 -8.78
C LEU A 258 14.70 -3.13 -7.81
N ASN A 259 14.38 -1.95 -8.34
CA ASN A 259 13.75 -0.86 -7.60
C ASN A 259 12.36 -0.60 -8.18
N VAL A 260 11.33 -0.61 -7.34
CA VAL A 260 9.94 -0.41 -7.78
C VAL A 260 9.76 0.94 -8.47
N PHE A 261 10.29 2.00 -7.86
CA PHE A 261 10.18 3.37 -8.36
C PHE A 261 11.47 3.83 -9.06
N ASP A 262 12.05 2.97 -9.92
CA ASP A 262 13.10 3.37 -10.85
C ASP A 262 12.51 4.37 -11.86
N THR A 263 13.01 5.61 -11.85
CA THR A 263 12.50 6.72 -12.69
C THR A 263 12.76 6.51 -14.18
N ALA A 264 13.53 5.51 -14.58
CA ALA A 264 13.67 5.09 -15.96
C ALA A 264 12.46 4.28 -16.46
N THR A 265 11.63 3.74 -15.55
CA THR A 265 10.49 2.87 -15.90
C THR A 265 9.17 3.62 -16.06
N PHE A 266 9.10 4.90 -15.72
CA PHE A 266 7.89 5.72 -15.84
C PHE A 266 8.20 7.15 -16.24
N THR A 267 7.17 7.86 -16.67
CA THR A 267 7.23 9.29 -16.97
C THR A 267 6.11 10.04 -16.24
N VAL A 268 6.31 11.33 -16.06
CA VAL A 268 5.34 12.29 -15.53
C VAL A 268 5.16 13.38 -16.59
N GLU A 269 3.96 13.53 -17.11
CA GLU A 269 3.66 14.45 -18.22
C GLU A 269 4.62 14.28 -19.42
N GLY A 270 4.92 13.03 -19.76
CA GLY A 270 5.82 12.67 -20.87
C GLY A 270 7.31 12.87 -20.59
N LYS A 271 7.71 13.21 -19.36
CA LYS A 271 9.11 13.47 -19.00
C LYS A 271 9.59 12.51 -17.93
N LYS A 272 10.89 12.21 -17.95
CA LYS A 272 11.53 11.48 -16.85
C LYS A 272 11.51 12.33 -15.58
N LEU A 273 11.29 11.70 -14.44
CA LEU A 273 11.37 12.34 -13.14
C LEU A 273 12.83 12.30 -12.63
N ASP A 274 13.54 13.40 -12.74
CA ASP A 274 14.95 13.48 -12.32
C ASP A 274 15.13 14.01 -10.89
N SER A 275 14.12 14.69 -10.33
CA SER A 275 14.11 15.29 -8.99
C SER A 275 12.70 15.40 -8.48
N TYR A 276 12.50 15.20 -7.19
CA TYR A 276 11.21 15.42 -6.53
C TYR A 276 11.40 15.82 -5.08
N MET A 277 10.91 17.02 -4.74
CA MET A 277 10.91 17.50 -3.37
C MET A 277 9.64 17.02 -2.68
N ALA A 278 9.77 16.26 -1.59
CA ALA A 278 8.67 15.79 -0.77
C ALA A 278 8.68 16.43 0.61
N ASP A 279 7.51 16.53 1.22
CA ASP A 279 7.37 16.73 2.66
C ASP A 279 7.43 15.37 3.34
N VAL A 280 8.45 15.18 4.18
CA VAL A 280 8.71 13.92 4.89
C VAL A 280 8.43 14.03 6.39
N ASP A 281 7.82 15.12 6.84
CA ASP A 281 7.42 15.41 8.23
C ASP A 281 8.55 15.23 9.27
N THR A 282 9.78 15.60 8.89
CA THR A 282 10.92 15.53 9.82
C THR A 282 11.06 16.77 10.72
N ASP A 283 10.32 17.82 10.42
CA ASP A 283 10.24 19.08 11.18
C ASP A 283 8.80 19.62 11.22
N LYS A 284 8.62 20.85 11.70
CA LYS A 284 7.29 21.46 11.85
C LYS A 284 6.88 22.37 10.69
N ASP A 285 7.64 22.38 9.62
CA ASP A 285 7.43 23.33 8.51
C ASP A 285 6.57 22.77 7.38
N TYR A 286 6.14 21.52 7.44
CA TYR A 286 5.21 20.83 6.54
C TYR A 286 5.28 21.29 5.08
N THR A 287 6.50 21.44 4.56
CA THR A 287 6.79 21.89 3.21
C THR A 287 7.56 20.83 2.44
N LYS A 288 7.36 20.79 1.12
CA LYS A 288 8.10 19.87 0.23
C LYS A 288 9.53 20.39 0.04
N ASP A 289 10.43 20.06 0.95
CA ASP A 289 11.80 20.57 1.00
C ASP A 289 12.89 19.48 0.95
N THR A 290 12.48 18.20 0.98
CA THR A 290 13.41 17.08 0.98
C THR A 290 13.46 16.40 -0.38
N GLU A 291 14.67 16.35 -1.00
CA GLU A 291 14.89 15.60 -2.25
C GLU A 291 14.80 14.09 -1.99
N VAL A 292 13.89 13.41 -2.69
CA VAL A 292 13.63 11.99 -2.52
C VAL A 292 14.01 11.13 -3.73
N VAL A 293 14.48 11.75 -4.82
CA VAL A 293 15.00 11.03 -5.98
C VAL A 293 16.53 11.02 -5.93
N GLU A 294 17.12 9.85 -5.77
CA GLU A 294 18.57 9.68 -5.77
C GLU A 294 18.99 8.58 -6.75
N ASN A 295 19.98 8.83 -7.57
CA ASN A 295 20.50 7.86 -8.54
C ASN A 295 19.45 7.24 -9.47
N GLY A 296 18.40 8.01 -9.79
CA GLY A 296 17.29 7.55 -10.64
C GLY A 296 16.25 6.68 -9.93
N VAL A 297 16.23 6.66 -8.62
CA VAL A 297 15.23 5.94 -7.82
C VAL A 297 14.51 6.94 -6.92
N PHE A 298 13.16 6.89 -6.92
CA PHE A 298 12.37 7.58 -5.91
C PHE A 298 12.29 6.70 -4.66
N TYR A 299 12.86 7.17 -3.56
CA TYR A 299 12.89 6.46 -2.27
C TYR A 299 11.66 6.79 -1.44
N GLU A 300 10.61 6.02 -1.57
CA GLU A 300 9.28 6.24 -1.00
C GLU A 300 9.21 6.18 0.53
N SER A 301 10.11 5.45 1.20
CA SER A 301 10.09 5.22 2.66
C SER A 301 11.45 5.40 3.32
N LYS A 302 12.35 6.23 2.74
CA LYS A 302 13.72 6.42 3.25
C LYS A 302 13.76 7.31 4.49
N PHE A 303 12.93 8.34 4.53
CA PHE A 303 12.97 9.39 5.56
C PHE A 303 11.93 9.19 6.66
N ARG A 304 10.87 8.47 6.37
CA ARG A 304 9.87 7.99 7.31
C ARG A 304 9.25 6.68 6.79
N SER A 305 8.66 5.87 7.69
CA SER A 305 8.05 4.60 7.33
C SER A 305 6.76 4.76 6.52
N ALA A 306 5.93 5.76 6.85
CA ALA A 306 4.72 6.06 6.10
C ALA A 306 5.06 6.67 4.73
N PRO A 307 4.37 6.24 3.67
CA PRO A 307 4.60 6.70 2.31
C PRO A 307 4.46 8.20 2.12
N TYR A 308 5.29 8.77 1.23
CA TYR A 308 5.17 10.14 0.73
C TYR A 308 5.20 10.22 -0.80
N PHE A 309 5.00 9.10 -1.50
CA PHE A 309 4.88 9.07 -2.95
C PHE A 309 3.50 9.57 -3.39
N ASP A 310 3.43 10.80 -3.88
CA ASP A 310 2.22 11.48 -4.35
C ASP A 310 2.32 11.92 -5.83
N VAL A 311 3.11 11.19 -6.62
CA VAL A 311 3.39 11.52 -8.02
C VAL A 311 2.39 10.83 -8.95
N MET A 312 1.80 11.61 -9.84
CA MET A 312 0.95 11.10 -10.92
C MET A 312 1.81 10.70 -12.12
N ILE A 313 1.88 9.41 -12.42
CA ILE A 313 2.65 8.89 -13.55
C ILE A 313 1.76 8.64 -14.79
N ASP A 314 2.38 8.70 -15.98
CA ASP A 314 1.68 8.43 -17.23
C ASP A 314 1.21 6.97 -17.32
N GLY A 315 0.01 6.79 -17.85
CA GLY A 315 -0.66 5.49 -17.98
C GLY A 315 -1.68 5.19 -16.88
N ILE A 316 -1.72 6.03 -15.83
CA ILE A 316 -2.76 6.01 -14.79
C ILE A 316 -3.69 7.19 -14.99
N ASN A 317 -4.99 6.94 -14.97
CA ASN A 317 -6.03 7.94 -15.14
C ASN A 317 -6.93 7.98 -13.90
N LEU A 318 -6.93 9.11 -13.17
CA LEU A 318 -7.84 9.31 -12.05
C LEU A 318 -9.20 9.76 -12.57
N LEU A 319 -10.25 9.02 -12.25
CA LEU A 319 -11.62 9.35 -12.64
C LEU A 319 -12.22 10.42 -11.73
N ASP A 320 -11.71 10.54 -10.52
CA ASP A 320 -12.05 11.55 -9.54
C ASP A 320 -10.82 11.87 -8.66
N THR A 321 -10.77 13.04 -8.04
CA THR A 321 -9.61 13.53 -7.29
C THR A 321 -9.97 14.20 -5.96
N ASN A 322 -11.23 14.09 -5.51
CA ASN A 322 -11.77 14.94 -4.44
C ASN A 322 -11.84 14.26 -3.06
N PHE A 323 -11.06 13.19 -2.83
CA PHE A 323 -11.12 12.45 -1.58
C PHE A 323 -9.80 12.55 -0.81
N GLY A 324 -9.77 13.31 0.27
CA GLY A 324 -8.66 13.37 1.21
C GLY A 324 -7.68 14.54 1.03
N SER A 325 -8.18 15.69 0.56
CA SER A 325 -7.43 16.96 0.62
C SER A 325 -7.71 17.67 1.92
#